data_0bf06aefcd0e850c7e81020b99ad71ae
#
_entry.id   0bf06aefcd0e850c7e81020b99ad71ae
#
_cell.length_a   1.000
_cell.length_b   1.000
_cell.length_c   1.000
_cell.angle_alpha   90.00
_cell.angle_beta   90.00
_cell.angle_gamma   90.00
#
_symmetry.space_group_name_H-M   'P 1'
#
loop_
_entity.id
_entity.type
_entity.pdbx_description
1 polymer ?
#
loop_
_entity_poly.entity_id
_entity_poly.type
_entity_poly.pdbx_seq_one_letter_code
_entity_poly.pdbx_strand_id
1 'polypeptide(L)'
;MARKPQIHTIGLGQQGAIVRVFVTGATGFTGSHLVRALVKRGDRVVALVRPRADRSRLAGLPIEIIEGDLQQPAALAQGMAEADWVFHTAAYVELGLVDSENMWQTNVEGTRQVLAAAQAAGVKRLVYCSTIGVFGHTFGQVVDETFQRVQAQFDSAYDHTKYEAQVLVDRAAQNGLDTISVMPSGIFGGDDPHFGPVLRQFLRGKLPFWVGGDRPTGIVHVDDLVAGMILAAERGTPGGWYILSAGECPTREMFRMVGETAEIPPPKEVPAWLVRILGAILDPIGRLFRWQPPLSRERVRYIYDRCVRVDATKARQELGWQPRSLAQTLRDVVAEMVE
;
A
#
# COMPACT_ATOMS: atom_id res chain seq x y z
N MET A 1 -21.99 -25.07 -17.15
CA MET A 1 -20.98 -24.37 -18.00
C MET A 1 -20.65 -23.03 -17.33
N ALA A 2 -19.62 -23.01 -16.53
CA ALA A 2 -19.17 -21.80 -15.84
C ALA A 2 -18.52 -20.85 -16.86
N ARG A 3 -19.03 -19.61 -16.96
CA ARG A 3 -18.40 -18.56 -17.77
C ARG A 3 -17.04 -18.23 -17.15
N LYS A 4 -15.96 -18.37 -17.93
CA LYS A 4 -14.64 -17.85 -17.58
C LYS A 4 -14.76 -16.37 -17.18
N PRO A 5 -14.13 -15.93 -16.08
CA PRO A 5 -14.11 -14.54 -15.72
C PRO A 5 -13.47 -13.73 -16.86
N GLN A 6 -14.16 -12.71 -17.33
CA GLN A 6 -13.58 -11.72 -18.24
C GLN A 6 -12.58 -10.90 -17.42
N ILE A 7 -11.30 -11.17 -17.61
CA ILE A 7 -10.24 -10.28 -17.15
C ILE A 7 -10.50 -8.93 -17.83
N HIS A 8 -10.93 -7.94 -17.05
CA HIS A 8 -11.03 -6.58 -17.53
C HIS A 8 -9.61 -6.11 -17.85
N THR A 9 -9.25 -6.23 -19.11
CA THR A 9 -8.03 -5.62 -19.64
C THR A 9 -8.23 -4.12 -19.53
N ILE A 10 -7.64 -3.52 -18.49
CA ILE A 10 -7.52 -2.08 -18.40
C ILE A 10 -6.82 -1.66 -19.68
N GLY A 11 -7.50 -0.88 -20.51
CA GLY A 11 -6.94 -0.34 -21.74
C GLY A 11 -5.76 0.57 -21.38
N LEU A 12 -4.56 -0.01 -21.29
CA LEU A 12 -3.33 0.75 -21.29
C LEU A 12 -3.28 1.42 -22.66
N GLY A 13 -3.51 2.72 -22.68
CA GLY A 13 -3.50 3.55 -23.88
C GLY A 13 -2.20 3.33 -24.66
N GLN A 14 -2.24 3.69 -25.94
CA GLN A 14 -1.21 3.57 -26.97
C GLN A 14 0.22 3.41 -26.42
N GLN A 15 0.98 2.46 -26.97
CA GLN A 15 2.38 2.19 -26.62
C GLN A 15 3.16 3.51 -26.51
N GLY A 16 3.29 4.01 -25.29
CA GLY A 16 4.20 5.13 -24.97
C GLY A 16 5.63 4.70 -25.26
N ALA A 17 6.54 5.65 -25.31
CA ALA A 17 7.97 5.34 -25.42
C ALA A 17 8.37 4.37 -24.30
N ILE A 18 9.16 3.32 -24.66
CA ILE A 18 9.75 2.40 -23.66
C ILE A 18 10.59 3.22 -22.69
N VAL A 19 10.30 3.11 -21.40
CA VAL A 19 11.02 3.79 -20.34
C VAL A 19 11.89 2.80 -19.54
N ARG A 20 13.01 3.28 -19.03
CA ARG A 20 13.81 2.55 -18.04
C ARG A 20 13.30 2.91 -16.64
N VAL A 21 12.88 1.92 -15.88
CA VAL A 21 12.20 2.12 -14.61
C VAL A 21 12.95 1.42 -13.48
N PHE A 22 13.32 2.16 -12.44
CA PHE A 22 13.88 1.58 -11.23
C PHE A 22 12.79 1.41 -10.17
N VAL A 23 12.71 0.21 -9.57
CA VAL A 23 11.69 -0.13 -8.57
C VAL A 23 12.35 -0.60 -7.28
N THR A 24 12.08 0.08 -6.17
CA THR A 24 12.38 -0.42 -4.83
C THR A 24 11.16 -1.13 -4.25
N GLY A 25 11.37 -2.14 -3.41
CA GLY A 25 10.27 -2.92 -2.86
C GLY A 25 9.64 -3.91 -3.85
N ALA A 26 10.33 -4.23 -4.93
CA ALA A 26 9.86 -5.08 -6.03
C ALA A 26 9.41 -6.49 -5.61
N THR A 27 9.98 -7.06 -4.55
CA THR A 27 9.59 -8.37 -4.00
C THR A 27 8.37 -8.32 -3.08
N GLY A 28 7.92 -7.12 -2.69
CA GLY A 28 6.73 -6.91 -1.87
C GLY A 28 5.42 -7.10 -2.66
N PHE A 29 4.29 -7.03 -1.95
CA PHE A 29 2.97 -7.19 -2.56
C PHE A 29 2.72 -6.16 -3.67
N THR A 30 2.66 -4.88 -3.35
CA THR A 30 2.43 -3.82 -4.35
C THR A 30 3.53 -3.76 -5.41
N GLY A 31 4.80 -3.86 -4.98
CA GLY A 31 5.94 -3.76 -5.90
C GLY A 31 5.99 -4.87 -6.94
N SER A 32 5.64 -6.10 -6.58
CA SER A 32 5.64 -7.22 -7.54
C SER A 32 4.53 -7.09 -8.60
N HIS A 33 3.34 -6.61 -8.22
CA HIS A 33 2.27 -6.27 -9.16
C HIS A 33 2.69 -5.13 -10.08
N LEU A 34 3.34 -4.10 -9.54
CA LEU A 34 3.88 -2.99 -10.34
C LEU A 34 4.91 -3.47 -11.36
N VAL A 35 5.88 -4.29 -10.94
CA VAL A 35 6.90 -4.86 -11.84
C VAL A 35 6.24 -5.65 -12.98
N ARG A 36 5.26 -6.52 -12.67
CA ARG A 36 4.52 -7.26 -13.70
C ARG A 36 3.79 -6.35 -14.69
N ALA A 37 3.16 -5.28 -14.18
CA ALA A 37 2.44 -4.33 -15.03
C ALA A 37 3.40 -3.54 -15.94
N LEU A 38 4.54 -3.10 -15.43
CA LEU A 38 5.57 -2.39 -16.21
C LEU A 38 6.17 -3.29 -17.29
N VAL A 39 6.52 -4.55 -16.95
CA VAL A 39 6.98 -5.54 -17.92
C VAL A 39 5.94 -5.81 -19.01
N LYS A 40 4.67 -5.99 -18.63
CA LYS A 40 3.57 -6.17 -19.58
C LYS A 40 3.38 -4.96 -20.50
N ARG A 41 3.68 -3.76 -20.03
CA ARG A 41 3.67 -2.52 -20.83
C ARG A 41 4.86 -2.44 -21.80
N GLY A 42 5.90 -3.22 -21.59
CA GLY A 42 7.12 -3.26 -22.42
C GLY A 42 8.26 -2.41 -21.88
N ASP A 43 8.18 -1.93 -20.63
CA ASP A 43 9.22 -1.14 -20.00
C ASP A 43 10.44 -1.98 -19.62
N ARG A 44 11.60 -1.33 -19.54
CA ARG A 44 12.84 -1.94 -19.00
C ARG A 44 12.88 -1.74 -17.50
N VAL A 45 12.62 -2.81 -16.76
CA VAL A 45 12.52 -2.75 -15.29
C VAL A 45 13.84 -3.19 -14.65
N VAL A 46 14.33 -2.35 -13.74
CA VAL A 46 15.45 -2.61 -12.83
C VAL A 46 14.90 -2.67 -11.41
N ALA A 47 15.08 -3.78 -10.72
CA ALA A 47 14.56 -4.01 -9.39
C ALA A 47 15.66 -4.04 -8.33
N LEU A 48 15.53 -3.22 -7.27
CA LEU A 48 16.38 -3.36 -6.08
C LEU A 48 15.84 -4.50 -5.21
N VAL A 49 16.67 -5.49 -4.94
CA VAL A 49 16.30 -6.70 -4.22
C VAL A 49 17.33 -7.01 -3.15
N ARG A 50 16.89 -7.16 -1.89
CA ARG A 50 17.80 -7.54 -0.79
C ARG A 50 18.37 -8.94 -1.02
N PRO A 51 19.64 -9.21 -0.66
CA PRO A 51 20.33 -10.47 -0.98
C PRO A 51 19.61 -11.74 -0.54
N ARG A 52 18.82 -11.69 0.56
CA ARG A 52 18.10 -12.83 1.12
C ARG A 52 16.58 -12.74 0.94
N ALA A 53 16.09 -11.81 0.09
CA ALA A 53 14.65 -11.69 -0.15
C ALA A 53 14.12 -12.87 -0.97
N ASP A 54 12.90 -13.29 -0.65
CA ASP A 54 12.16 -14.21 -1.51
C ASP A 54 11.86 -13.52 -2.85
N ARG A 55 12.31 -14.13 -3.94
CA ARG A 55 12.17 -13.62 -5.32
C ARG A 55 11.08 -14.36 -6.11
N SER A 56 10.35 -15.25 -5.46
CA SER A 56 9.31 -16.08 -6.13
C SER A 56 8.31 -15.25 -6.93
N ARG A 57 7.92 -14.09 -6.40
CA ARG A 57 7.00 -13.15 -7.06
C ARG A 57 7.56 -12.51 -8.33
N LEU A 58 8.87 -12.54 -8.52
CA LEU A 58 9.58 -11.97 -9.70
C LEU A 58 10.06 -13.06 -10.67
N ALA A 59 9.84 -14.33 -10.35
CA ALA A 59 10.33 -15.45 -11.15
C ALA A 59 9.81 -15.40 -12.59
N GLY A 60 10.71 -15.61 -13.54
CA GLY A 60 10.39 -15.65 -14.98
C GLY A 60 10.12 -14.28 -15.62
N LEU A 61 10.19 -13.17 -14.87
CA LEU A 61 10.07 -11.83 -15.47
C LEU A 61 11.38 -11.37 -16.10
N PRO A 62 11.34 -10.75 -17.29
CA PRO A 62 12.52 -10.23 -17.98
C PRO A 62 12.97 -8.88 -17.38
N ILE A 63 13.52 -8.91 -16.17
CA ILE A 63 13.94 -7.74 -15.41
C ILE A 63 15.42 -7.81 -15.03
N GLU A 64 16.05 -6.67 -14.86
CA GLU A 64 17.38 -6.54 -14.26
C GLU A 64 17.25 -6.49 -12.74
N ILE A 65 18.10 -7.22 -12.02
CA ILE A 65 18.12 -7.22 -10.55
C ILE A 65 19.43 -6.61 -10.07
N ILE A 66 19.31 -5.58 -9.23
CA ILE A 66 20.43 -5.04 -8.45
C ILE A 66 20.28 -5.55 -7.02
N GLU A 67 21.28 -6.29 -6.55
CA GLU A 67 21.31 -6.75 -5.17
C GLU A 67 21.76 -5.62 -4.24
N GLY A 68 20.94 -5.34 -3.25
CA GLY A 68 21.22 -4.30 -2.28
C GLY A 68 19.97 -3.92 -1.47
N ASP A 69 20.14 -2.95 -0.59
CA ASP A 69 19.04 -2.36 0.19
C ASP A 69 19.07 -0.82 0.12
N LEU A 70 18.09 -0.20 0.78
CA LEU A 70 17.96 1.27 0.75
C LEU A 70 19.10 2.01 1.45
N GLN A 71 19.89 1.33 2.28
CA GLN A 71 21.03 1.90 2.99
C GLN A 71 22.36 1.77 2.23
N GLN A 72 22.31 1.29 0.97
CA GLN A 72 23.48 1.11 0.13
C GLN A 72 23.48 2.09 -1.06
N PRO A 73 24.09 3.28 -0.94
CA PRO A 73 24.09 4.30 -1.98
C PRO A 73 24.62 3.81 -3.32
N ALA A 74 25.61 2.91 -3.32
CA ALA A 74 26.18 2.34 -4.54
C ALA A 74 25.16 1.50 -5.32
N ALA A 75 24.34 0.68 -4.63
CA ALA A 75 23.29 -0.11 -5.25
C ALA A 75 22.16 0.78 -5.81
N LEU A 76 21.80 1.83 -5.08
CA LEU A 76 20.82 2.82 -5.56
C LEU A 76 21.34 3.56 -6.80
N ALA A 77 22.58 4.04 -6.77
CA ALA A 77 23.21 4.72 -7.91
C ALA A 77 23.30 3.82 -9.15
N GLN A 78 23.70 2.56 -8.96
CA GLN A 78 23.76 1.57 -10.05
C GLN A 78 22.37 1.32 -10.65
N GLY A 79 21.35 1.12 -9.80
CA GLY A 79 19.98 0.83 -10.26
C GLY A 79 19.31 2.01 -10.94
N MET A 80 19.61 3.23 -10.48
CA MET A 80 19.04 4.46 -11.06
C MET A 80 19.83 5.00 -12.25
N ALA A 81 20.97 4.40 -12.59
CA ALA A 81 21.72 4.80 -13.79
C ALA A 81 20.81 4.72 -15.03
N GLU A 82 20.71 5.84 -15.75
CA GLU A 82 19.84 5.99 -16.93
C GLU A 82 18.34 5.69 -16.68
N ALA A 83 17.87 5.66 -15.43
CA ALA A 83 16.45 5.48 -15.13
C ALA A 83 15.66 6.75 -15.50
N ASP A 84 14.61 6.56 -16.29
CA ASP A 84 13.64 7.64 -16.55
C ASP A 84 12.75 7.84 -15.33
N TRP A 85 12.23 6.75 -14.77
CA TRP A 85 11.33 6.78 -13.63
C TRP A 85 11.84 5.93 -12.47
N VAL A 86 11.54 6.38 -11.27
CA VAL A 86 11.73 5.62 -10.03
C VAL A 86 10.38 5.41 -9.39
N PHE A 87 10.06 4.16 -9.03
CA PHE A 87 8.95 3.84 -8.14
C PHE A 87 9.49 3.39 -6.79
N HIS A 88 9.21 4.20 -5.78
CA HIS A 88 9.61 3.87 -4.42
C HIS A 88 8.44 3.26 -3.65
N THR A 89 8.37 1.91 -3.64
CA THR A 89 7.33 1.14 -2.94
C THR A 89 7.86 0.39 -1.72
N ALA A 90 9.17 0.43 -1.49
CA ALA A 90 9.76 -0.20 -0.32
C ALA A 90 9.30 0.48 0.96
N ALA A 91 8.76 -0.30 1.88
CA ALA A 91 8.41 0.13 3.22
C ALA A 91 8.39 -1.05 4.20
N TYR A 92 8.64 -0.77 5.46
CA TYR A 92 8.36 -1.67 6.57
C TYR A 92 6.94 -1.38 7.07
N VAL A 93 6.03 -2.33 6.86
CA VAL A 93 4.60 -2.19 7.17
C VAL A 93 4.22 -3.18 8.25
N GLU A 94 4.08 -2.72 9.48
CA GLU A 94 3.63 -3.53 10.61
C GLU A 94 3.00 -2.66 11.69
N LEU A 95 2.04 -3.23 12.43
CA LEU A 95 1.35 -2.59 13.55
C LEU A 95 1.57 -3.39 14.84
N GLY A 96 1.62 -2.69 15.97
CA GLY A 96 1.74 -3.29 17.29
C GLY A 96 3.14 -3.18 17.89
N LEU A 97 3.65 -4.26 18.46
CA LEU A 97 5.02 -4.28 19.03
C LEU A 97 6.03 -4.49 17.90
N VAL A 98 6.45 -3.40 17.31
CA VAL A 98 7.35 -3.39 16.15
C VAL A 98 8.76 -2.95 16.54
N ASP A 99 9.74 -3.33 15.73
CA ASP A 99 11.08 -2.74 15.75
C ASP A 99 11.00 -1.34 15.12
N SER A 100 10.73 -0.35 15.98
CA SER A 100 10.52 1.04 15.55
C SER A 100 11.80 1.66 14.97
N GLU A 101 12.99 1.25 15.42
CA GLU A 101 14.24 1.73 14.84
C GLU A 101 14.43 1.21 13.41
N ASN A 102 14.27 -0.09 13.19
CA ASN A 102 14.35 -0.65 11.85
C ASN A 102 13.25 -0.10 10.92
N MET A 103 12.05 0.19 11.46
CA MET A 103 10.99 0.85 10.71
C MET A 103 11.39 2.27 10.31
N TRP A 104 12.01 3.03 11.21
CA TRP A 104 12.54 4.37 10.91
C TRP A 104 13.64 4.31 9.85
N GLN A 105 14.63 3.44 10.04
CA GLN A 105 15.72 3.26 9.09
C GLN A 105 15.22 2.88 7.68
N THR A 106 14.19 2.02 7.61
CA THR A 106 13.62 1.61 6.32
C THR A 106 12.77 2.72 5.70
N ASN A 107 11.81 3.26 6.45
CA ASN A 107 10.78 4.14 5.89
C ASN A 107 11.25 5.59 5.74
N VAL A 108 12.06 6.09 6.68
CA VAL A 108 12.51 7.50 6.67
C VAL A 108 13.89 7.62 6.04
N GLU A 109 14.90 6.96 6.63
CA GLU A 109 16.27 7.09 6.12
C GLU A 109 16.41 6.41 4.75
N GLY A 110 15.76 5.27 4.54
CA GLY A 110 15.69 4.63 3.22
C GLY A 110 15.09 5.54 2.16
N THR A 111 13.99 6.23 2.46
CA THR A 111 13.39 7.22 1.56
C THR A 111 14.36 8.38 1.30
N ARG A 112 15.06 8.89 2.32
CA ARG A 112 16.08 9.93 2.17
C ARG A 112 17.17 9.50 1.18
N GLN A 113 17.68 8.27 1.31
CA GLN A 113 18.72 7.74 0.40
C GLN A 113 18.20 7.60 -1.04
N VAL A 114 16.96 7.14 -1.22
CA VAL A 114 16.33 7.02 -2.55
C VAL A 114 16.18 8.39 -3.21
N LEU A 115 15.71 9.40 -2.47
CA LEU A 115 15.56 10.77 -2.99
C LEU A 115 16.92 11.38 -3.38
N ALA A 116 17.94 11.21 -2.54
CA ALA A 116 19.30 11.70 -2.83
C ALA A 116 19.89 11.02 -4.07
N ALA A 117 19.72 9.70 -4.20
CA ALA A 117 20.19 8.96 -5.36
C ALA A 117 19.44 9.36 -6.64
N ALA A 118 18.11 9.55 -6.57
CA ALA A 118 17.29 9.99 -7.70
C ALA A 118 17.71 11.40 -8.19
N GLN A 119 17.94 12.32 -7.26
CA GLN A 119 18.45 13.67 -7.58
C GLN A 119 19.82 13.61 -8.24
N ALA A 120 20.75 12.81 -7.69
CA ALA A 120 22.10 12.68 -8.22
C ALA A 120 22.13 12.00 -9.62
N ALA A 121 21.24 11.05 -9.87
CA ALA A 121 21.10 10.36 -11.15
C ALA A 121 20.36 11.18 -12.22
N GLY A 122 19.74 12.31 -11.85
CA GLY A 122 18.94 13.12 -12.77
C GLY A 122 17.68 12.39 -13.27
N VAL A 123 17.06 11.59 -12.41
CA VAL A 123 15.83 10.86 -12.72
C VAL A 123 14.74 11.85 -13.12
N LYS A 124 14.02 11.57 -14.23
CA LYS A 124 12.98 12.47 -14.76
C LYS A 124 11.77 12.55 -13.83
N ARG A 125 11.43 11.46 -13.13
CA ARG A 125 10.27 11.43 -12.21
C ARG A 125 10.39 10.33 -11.17
N LEU A 126 10.01 10.64 -9.92
CA LEU A 126 9.92 9.68 -8.84
C LEU A 126 8.48 9.58 -8.33
N VAL A 127 7.89 8.38 -8.36
CA VAL A 127 6.59 8.08 -7.76
C VAL A 127 6.80 7.41 -6.42
N TYR A 128 6.37 8.07 -5.36
CA TYR A 128 6.43 7.55 -4.00
C TYR A 128 5.10 6.91 -3.58
N CYS A 129 5.14 5.67 -3.16
CA CYS A 129 3.99 4.99 -2.57
C CYS A 129 3.85 5.39 -1.10
N SER A 130 3.05 6.41 -0.85
CA SER A 130 2.69 6.90 0.48
C SER A 130 1.54 6.08 1.09
N THR A 131 0.63 6.71 1.81
CA THR A 131 -0.58 6.12 2.41
C THR A 131 -1.55 7.22 2.80
N ILE A 132 -2.86 6.95 2.81
CA ILE A 132 -3.84 7.87 3.43
C ILE A 132 -3.58 8.07 4.93
N GLY A 133 -2.78 7.22 5.58
CA GLY A 133 -2.38 7.36 6.97
C GLY A 133 -1.67 8.67 7.31
N VAL A 134 -1.04 9.31 6.33
CA VAL A 134 -0.37 10.62 6.52
C VAL A 134 -1.35 11.73 6.88
N PHE A 135 -2.61 11.66 6.49
CA PHE A 135 -3.65 12.62 6.86
C PHE A 135 -4.00 12.55 8.36
N GLY A 136 -3.75 11.41 9.01
CA GLY A 136 -4.17 11.17 10.40
C GLY A 136 -5.69 11.00 10.49
N HIS A 137 -6.23 11.29 11.66
CA HIS A 137 -7.67 11.17 11.90
C HIS A 137 -8.44 12.32 11.23
N THR A 138 -9.40 12.01 10.38
CA THR A 138 -10.22 13.02 9.66
C THR A 138 -11.54 13.36 10.38
N PHE A 139 -11.73 12.86 11.60
CA PHE A 139 -12.93 13.12 12.45
C PHE A 139 -14.25 12.84 11.74
N GLY A 140 -14.28 11.82 10.88
CA GLY A 140 -15.48 11.46 10.10
C GLY A 140 -15.70 12.30 8.85
N GLN A 141 -14.89 13.32 8.61
CA GLN A 141 -14.93 14.10 7.37
C GLN A 141 -14.28 13.32 6.23
N VAL A 142 -14.83 13.44 5.04
CA VAL A 142 -14.21 13.00 3.80
C VAL A 142 -13.31 14.13 3.31
N VAL A 143 -12.00 13.86 3.20
CA VAL A 143 -11.00 14.86 2.87
C VAL A 143 -10.29 14.54 1.56
N ASP A 144 -9.78 15.55 0.90
CA ASP A 144 -8.96 15.45 -0.30
C ASP A 144 -7.47 15.71 0.00
N GLU A 145 -6.65 15.81 -1.04
CA GLU A 145 -5.20 16.00 -0.95
C GLU A 145 -4.78 17.35 -0.35
N THR A 146 -5.70 18.29 -0.18
CA THR A 146 -5.43 19.61 0.43
C THR A 146 -5.52 19.58 1.94
N PHE A 147 -6.06 18.51 2.52
CA PHE A 147 -6.25 18.40 3.96
C PHE A 147 -4.91 18.38 4.70
N GLN A 148 -4.78 19.27 5.68
CA GLN A 148 -3.62 19.33 6.54
C GLN A 148 -3.85 18.51 7.81
N ARG A 149 -2.90 17.63 8.15
CA ARG A 149 -2.93 16.89 9.40
C ARG A 149 -3.00 17.83 10.60
N VAL A 150 -4.01 17.64 11.45
CA VAL A 150 -4.27 18.48 12.63
C VAL A 150 -3.63 17.89 13.89
N GLN A 151 -3.47 16.58 13.95
CA GLN A 151 -2.97 15.88 15.15
C GLN A 151 -1.45 15.91 15.23
N ALA A 152 -0.92 16.30 16.40
CA ALA A 152 0.50 16.19 16.70
C ALA A 152 0.94 14.73 16.98
N GLN A 153 0.02 13.89 17.49
CA GLN A 153 0.32 12.50 17.84
C GLN A 153 -0.02 11.54 16.69
N PHE A 154 0.68 10.40 16.63
CA PHE A 154 0.46 9.36 15.65
C PHE A 154 -0.19 8.13 16.29
N ASP A 155 -1.09 7.48 15.55
CA ASP A 155 -1.79 6.30 16.02
C ASP A 155 -0.91 5.06 16.02
N SER A 156 0.13 5.05 15.18
CA SER A 156 1.10 3.96 15.06
C SER A 156 2.49 4.47 14.69
N ALA A 157 3.51 3.65 14.97
CA ALA A 157 4.87 3.90 14.49
C ALA A 157 4.93 3.93 12.95
N TYR A 158 4.11 3.11 12.30
CA TYR A 158 3.98 3.11 10.84
C TYR A 158 3.48 4.45 10.30
N ASP A 159 2.35 4.97 10.81
CA ASP A 159 1.81 6.27 10.35
C ASP A 159 2.83 7.40 10.59
N HIS A 160 3.57 7.36 11.73
CA HIS A 160 4.64 8.32 12.01
C HIS A 160 5.74 8.28 10.96
N THR A 161 6.32 7.10 10.71
CA THR A 161 7.43 6.97 9.76
C THR A 161 7.01 7.30 8.32
N LYS A 162 5.77 6.96 7.93
CA LYS A 162 5.24 7.31 6.60
C LYS A 162 5.00 8.82 6.45
N TYR A 163 4.56 9.48 7.51
CA TYR A 163 4.42 10.94 7.52
C TYR A 163 5.77 11.64 7.38
N GLU A 164 6.78 11.24 8.17
CA GLU A 164 8.12 11.81 8.07
C GLU A 164 8.76 11.57 6.69
N ALA A 165 8.57 10.40 6.12
CA ALA A 165 9.00 10.10 4.76
C ALA A 165 8.28 11.00 3.72
N GLN A 166 6.97 11.26 3.89
CA GLN A 166 6.23 12.17 3.03
C GLN A 166 6.80 13.59 3.10
N VAL A 167 7.13 14.07 4.30
CA VAL A 167 7.78 15.41 4.46
C VAL A 167 9.10 15.48 3.69
N LEU A 168 9.89 14.39 3.65
CA LEU A 168 11.12 14.34 2.85
C LEU A 168 10.83 14.42 1.35
N VAL A 169 9.80 13.72 0.87
CA VAL A 169 9.39 13.73 -0.54
C VAL A 169 8.93 15.13 -0.95
N ASP A 170 8.12 15.80 -0.12
CA ASP A 170 7.64 17.15 -0.39
C ASP A 170 8.79 18.16 -0.44
N ARG A 171 9.77 18.04 0.46
CA ARG A 171 10.99 18.85 0.42
C ARG A 171 11.82 18.60 -0.83
N ALA A 172 11.91 17.36 -1.29
CA ALA A 172 12.61 17.03 -2.53
C ALA A 172 11.93 17.66 -3.74
N ALA A 173 10.58 17.67 -3.78
CA ALA A 173 9.81 18.39 -4.79
C ALA A 173 10.10 19.89 -4.79
N GLN A 174 10.09 20.52 -3.61
CA GLN A 174 10.43 21.94 -3.46
C GLN A 174 11.86 22.28 -3.91
N ASN A 175 12.77 21.31 -3.81
CA ASN A 175 14.16 21.42 -4.27
C ASN A 175 14.36 20.99 -5.74
N GLY A 176 13.27 20.81 -6.50
CA GLY A 176 13.31 20.62 -7.95
C GLY A 176 13.35 19.17 -8.44
N LEU A 177 13.25 18.16 -7.56
CA LEU A 177 13.05 16.78 -8.00
C LEU A 177 11.57 16.60 -8.37
N ASP A 178 11.28 16.15 -9.60
CA ASP A 178 9.90 15.81 -9.99
C ASP A 178 9.43 14.57 -9.20
N THR A 179 8.74 14.80 -8.09
CA THR A 179 8.17 13.74 -7.26
C THR A 179 6.65 13.77 -7.34
N ILE A 180 6.04 12.59 -7.29
CA ILE A 180 4.60 12.43 -7.14
C ILE A 180 4.35 11.45 -6.01
N SER A 181 3.43 11.78 -5.11
CA SER A 181 3.01 10.90 -4.03
C SER A 181 1.65 10.28 -4.34
N VAL A 182 1.57 8.96 -4.38
CA VAL A 182 0.29 8.26 -4.41
C VAL A 182 -0.08 7.82 -2.99
N MET A 183 -1.33 8.01 -2.61
CA MET A 183 -1.84 7.79 -1.27
C MET A 183 -2.92 6.70 -1.28
N PRO A 184 -2.50 5.42 -1.27
CA PRO A 184 -3.46 4.32 -1.26
C PRO A 184 -4.22 4.23 0.05
N SER A 185 -5.47 3.82 -0.04
CA SER A 185 -6.25 3.24 1.06
C SER A 185 -5.80 1.80 1.34
N GLY A 186 -6.59 1.01 2.08
CA GLY A 186 -6.29 -0.40 2.30
C GLY A 186 -6.16 -1.15 0.96
N ILE A 187 -5.01 -1.78 0.73
CA ILE A 187 -4.70 -2.47 -0.53
C ILE A 187 -5.10 -3.93 -0.40
N PHE A 188 -5.95 -4.40 -1.32
CA PHE A 188 -6.48 -5.76 -1.36
C PHE A 188 -6.08 -6.47 -2.64
N GLY A 189 -5.92 -7.80 -2.55
CA GLY A 189 -5.63 -8.71 -3.66
C GLY A 189 -5.53 -10.14 -3.16
N GLY A 190 -5.53 -11.13 -4.02
CA GLY A 190 -5.52 -12.55 -3.65
C GLY A 190 -4.28 -12.98 -2.86
N ASP A 191 -3.14 -12.34 -3.11
CA ASP A 191 -1.86 -12.62 -2.46
C ASP A 191 -1.46 -11.55 -1.42
N ASP A 192 -2.43 -10.73 -0.94
CA ASP A 192 -2.24 -9.77 0.14
C ASP A 192 -1.69 -10.45 1.41
N PRO A 193 -0.52 -10.02 1.93
CA PRO A 193 0.10 -10.63 3.10
C PRO A 193 -0.51 -10.17 4.43
N HIS A 194 -1.27 -9.07 4.44
CA HIS A 194 -1.77 -8.43 5.68
C HIS A 194 -3.19 -8.87 6.01
N PHE A 195 -4.15 -8.57 5.17
CA PHE A 195 -5.54 -8.95 5.39
C PHE A 195 -5.91 -10.27 4.70
N GLY A 196 -5.18 -10.67 3.68
CA GLY A 196 -5.39 -11.92 2.95
C GLY A 196 -5.44 -13.18 3.83
N PRO A 197 -4.58 -13.37 4.85
CA PRO A 197 -4.69 -14.50 5.77
C PRO A 197 -6.03 -14.56 6.52
N VAL A 198 -6.59 -13.41 6.89
CA VAL A 198 -7.90 -13.31 7.57
C VAL A 198 -9.02 -13.70 6.61
N LEU A 199 -9.01 -13.17 5.39
CA LEU A 199 -9.99 -13.53 4.36
C LEU A 199 -9.92 -15.02 4.01
N ARG A 200 -8.73 -15.60 3.86
CA ARG A 200 -8.57 -17.03 3.61
C ARG A 200 -9.11 -17.91 4.74
N GLN A 201 -8.94 -17.48 6.01
CA GLN A 201 -9.56 -18.19 7.13
C GLN A 201 -11.09 -18.11 7.08
N PHE A 202 -11.61 -16.94 6.73
CA PHE A 202 -13.04 -16.73 6.55
C PHE A 202 -13.60 -17.63 5.44
N LEU A 203 -13.00 -17.60 4.25
CA LEU A 203 -13.41 -18.40 3.09
C LEU A 203 -13.35 -19.92 3.37
N ARG A 204 -12.50 -20.35 4.31
CA ARG A 204 -12.43 -21.76 4.77
C ARG A 204 -13.41 -22.08 5.90
N GLY A 205 -14.28 -21.14 6.29
CA GLY A 205 -15.20 -21.32 7.43
C GLY A 205 -14.50 -21.40 8.79
N LYS A 206 -13.24 -20.95 8.89
CA LYS A 206 -12.41 -21.05 10.10
C LYS A 206 -12.25 -19.73 10.87
N LEU A 207 -13.05 -18.71 10.55
CA LEU A 207 -13.08 -17.44 11.23
C LEU A 207 -14.40 -17.25 11.99
N PRO A 208 -14.55 -17.80 13.21
CA PRO A 208 -15.81 -17.70 13.95
C PRO A 208 -16.08 -16.31 14.50
N PHE A 209 -15.02 -15.53 14.76
CA PHE A 209 -15.11 -14.22 15.38
C PHE A 209 -14.28 -13.19 14.61
N TRP A 210 -14.73 -11.96 14.63
CA TRP A 210 -14.12 -10.82 13.97
C TRP A 210 -14.04 -9.60 14.90
N VAL A 211 -13.08 -8.72 14.66
CA VAL A 211 -12.92 -7.41 15.33
C VAL A 211 -12.90 -6.30 14.29
N GLY A 212 -13.56 -5.16 14.54
CA GLY A 212 -13.47 -4.02 13.60
C GLY A 212 -14.64 -3.08 13.58
N GLY A 213 -15.86 -3.57 13.71
CA GLY A 213 -17.06 -2.75 13.84
C GLY A 213 -17.50 -1.96 12.62
N ASP A 214 -18.15 -0.83 12.88
CA ASP A 214 -18.85 -0.03 11.86
C ASP A 214 -17.99 1.07 11.23
N ARG A 215 -16.70 1.11 11.57
CA ARG A 215 -15.83 2.17 11.05
C ARG A 215 -15.51 1.96 9.56
N PRO A 216 -15.71 3.00 8.73
CA PRO A 216 -15.35 2.93 7.32
C PRO A 216 -13.86 2.69 7.14
N THR A 217 -13.53 1.75 6.26
CA THR A 217 -12.17 1.47 5.82
C THR A 217 -12.12 1.65 4.31
N GLY A 218 -11.19 2.48 3.85
CA GLY A 218 -10.95 2.68 2.42
C GLY A 218 -10.32 1.43 1.81
N ILE A 219 -10.73 1.09 0.59
CA ILE A 219 -10.31 -0.12 -0.13
C ILE A 219 -9.88 0.25 -1.55
N VAL A 220 -8.80 -0.37 -2.01
CA VAL A 220 -8.36 -0.34 -3.41
C VAL A 220 -7.80 -1.70 -3.80
N HIS A 221 -8.09 -2.17 -5.00
CA HIS A 221 -7.44 -3.38 -5.53
C HIS A 221 -5.98 -3.08 -5.90
N VAL A 222 -5.08 -4.03 -5.66
CA VAL A 222 -3.65 -3.84 -5.94
C VAL A 222 -3.37 -3.48 -7.40
N ASP A 223 -4.08 -4.09 -8.35
CA ASP A 223 -3.89 -3.79 -9.77
C ASP A 223 -4.41 -2.38 -10.14
N ASP A 224 -5.49 -1.92 -9.50
CA ASP A 224 -5.99 -0.56 -9.71
C ASP A 224 -5.05 0.47 -9.09
N LEU A 225 -4.46 0.16 -7.93
CA LEU A 225 -3.40 0.97 -7.34
C LEU A 225 -2.21 1.08 -8.30
N VAL A 226 -1.73 -0.05 -8.83
CA VAL A 226 -0.60 -0.09 -9.77
C VAL A 226 -0.92 0.72 -11.04
N ALA A 227 -2.13 0.57 -11.59
CA ALA A 227 -2.57 1.39 -12.72
C ALA A 227 -2.54 2.89 -12.39
N GLY A 228 -3.02 3.27 -11.20
CA GLY A 228 -2.95 4.64 -10.70
C GLY A 228 -1.52 5.17 -10.54
N MET A 229 -0.60 4.32 -10.06
CA MET A 229 0.82 4.67 -9.94
C MET A 229 1.45 4.94 -11.31
N ILE A 230 1.18 4.10 -12.30
CA ILE A 230 1.68 4.28 -13.67
C ILE A 230 1.09 5.55 -14.29
N LEU A 231 -0.21 5.77 -14.15
CA LEU A 231 -0.86 7.00 -14.62
C LEU A 231 -0.29 8.25 -13.93
N ALA A 232 0.04 8.17 -12.63
CA ALA A 232 0.68 9.24 -11.91
C ALA A 232 2.08 9.55 -12.48
N ALA A 233 2.85 8.50 -12.85
CA ALA A 233 4.12 8.69 -13.53
C ALA A 233 3.97 9.36 -14.91
N GLU A 234 2.91 9.05 -15.64
CA GLU A 234 2.68 9.58 -16.99
C GLU A 234 2.11 11.00 -16.99
N ARG A 235 1.16 11.29 -16.09
CA ARG A 235 0.27 12.46 -16.18
C ARG A 235 0.27 13.35 -14.94
N GLY A 236 0.81 12.86 -13.82
CA GLY A 236 0.75 13.59 -12.56
C GLY A 236 1.52 14.90 -12.61
N THR A 237 1.01 15.88 -11.87
CA THR A 237 1.66 17.18 -11.70
C THR A 237 2.86 17.08 -10.75
N PRO A 238 4.04 17.63 -11.09
CA PRO A 238 5.20 17.62 -10.20
C PRO A 238 4.87 18.15 -8.78
N GLY A 239 5.30 17.44 -7.75
CA GLY A 239 4.96 17.71 -6.35
C GLY A 239 3.53 17.31 -5.97
N GLY A 240 2.74 16.76 -6.89
CA GLY A 240 1.33 16.42 -6.67
C GLY A 240 1.14 15.20 -5.77
N TRP A 241 0.07 15.25 -4.99
CA TRP A 241 -0.47 14.12 -4.24
C TRP A 241 -1.71 13.59 -4.95
N TYR A 242 -1.89 12.26 -4.94
CA TYR A 242 -3.05 11.59 -5.55
C TYR A 242 -3.55 10.47 -4.64
N ILE A 243 -4.74 10.65 -4.11
CA ILE A 243 -5.44 9.62 -3.33
C ILE A 243 -5.92 8.52 -4.27
N LEU A 244 -5.55 7.27 -3.97
CA LEU A 244 -6.00 6.10 -4.71
C LEU A 244 -6.86 5.21 -3.82
N SER A 245 -8.16 5.50 -3.79
CA SER A 245 -9.19 4.77 -3.05
C SER A 245 -10.39 4.49 -3.96
N ALA A 246 -10.79 3.22 -4.07
CA ALA A 246 -11.95 2.83 -4.87
C ALA A 246 -13.28 3.11 -4.17
N GLY A 247 -13.24 3.30 -2.86
CA GLY A 247 -14.37 3.55 -1.98
C GLY A 247 -14.06 3.09 -0.56
N GLU A 248 -15.05 3.18 0.31
CA GLU A 248 -14.94 2.78 1.72
C GLU A 248 -16.16 1.98 2.16
N CYS A 249 -15.98 1.04 3.07
CA CYS A 249 -17.07 0.38 3.78
C CYS A 249 -16.66 -0.01 5.20
N PRO A 250 -17.63 -0.17 6.12
CA PRO A 250 -17.37 -0.81 7.40
C PRO A 250 -16.88 -2.25 7.21
N THR A 251 -16.01 -2.72 8.07
CA THR A 251 -15.49 -4.08 7.99
C THR A 251 -16.58 -5.14 8.12
N ARG A 252 -17.64 -4.87 8.89
CA ARG A 252 -18.84 -5.72 8.95
C ARG A 252 -19.47 -5.89 7.56
N GLU A 253 -19.62 -4.79 6.83
CA GLU A 253 -20.20 -4.79 5.49
C GLU A 253 -19.28 -5.51 4.49
N MET A 254 -17.97 -5.35 4.62
CA MET A 254 -17.00 -6.08 3.82
C MET A 254 -17.16 -7.60 3.99
N PHE A 255 -17.25 -8.10 5.24
CA PHE A 255 -17.48 -9.53 5.48
C PHE A 255 -18.84 -10.00 4.98
N ARG A 256 -19.88 -9.15 5.04
CA ARG A 256 -21.18 -9.47 4.45
C ARG A 256 -21.05 -9.66 2.93
N MET A 257 -20.44 -8.72 2.23
CA MET A 257 -20.26 -8.77 0.76
C MET A 257 -19.39 -9.96 0.32
N VAL A 258 -18.28 -10.22 1.03
CA VAL A 258 -17.42 -11.38 0.77
C VAL A 258 -18.17 -12.67 1.04
N GLY A 259 -18.94 -12.74 2.13
CA GLY A 259 -19.75 -13.89 2.51
C GLY A 259 -20.86 -14.19 1.51
N GLU A 260 -21.53 -13.17 0.98
CA GLU A 260 -22.54 -13.32 -0.09
C GLU A 260 -21.92 -13.88 -1.38
N THR A 261 -20.71 -13.41 -1.72
CA THR A 261 -19.98 -13.91 -2.91
C THR A 261 -19.55 -15.37 -2.75
N ALA A 262 -19.16 -15.76 -1.53
CA ALA A 262 -18.65 -17.11 -1.24
C ALA A 262 -19.70 -18.07 -0.66
N GLU A 263 -20.95 -17.62 -0.48
CA GLU A 263 -22.05 -18.36 0.16
C GLU A 263 -21.73 -18.81 1.59
N ILE A 264 -21.01 -17.95 2.35
CA ILE A 264 -20.59 -18.22 3.73
C ILE A 264 -21.18 -17.13 4.66
N PRO A 265 -21.78 -17.51 5.80
CA PRO A 265 -22.30 -16.52 6.74
C PRO A 265 -21.17 -15.66 7.34
N PRO A 266 -21.38 -14.35 7.53
CA PRO A 266 -20.36 -13.47 8.10
C PRO A 266 -19.99 -13.91 9.54
N PRO A 267 -18.75 -13.69 9.98
CA PRO A 267 -18.31 -14.07 11.31
C PRO A 267 -18.95 -13.17 12.37
N LYS A 268 -19.06 -13.68 13.61
CA LYS A 268 -19.62 -12.90 14.73
C LYS A 268 -18.64 -11.82 15.17
N GLU A 269 -19.15 -10.61 15.35
CA GLU A 269 -18.32 -9.50 15.82
C GLU A 269 -18.11 -9.61 17.34
N VAL A 270 -16.84 -9.43 17.76
CA VAL A 270 -16.49 -9.31 19.18
C VAL A 270 -16.79 -7.87 19.64
N PRO A 271 -17.51 -7.66 20.75
CA PRO A 271 -17.77 -6.32 21.24
C PRO A 271 -16.50 -5.50 21.48
N ALA A 272 -16.49 -4.24 21.05
CA ALA A 272 -15.30 -3.37 21.11
C ALA A 272 -14.74 -3.23 22.53
N TRP A 273 -15.58 -3.18 23.56
CA TRP A 273 -15.14 -3.08 24.96
C TRP A 273 -14.30 -4.29 25.38
N LEU A 274 -14.67 -5.51 24.94
CA LEU A 274 -13.94 -6.73 25.25
C LEU A 274 -12.58 -6.72 24.53
N VAL A 275 -12.56 -6.30 23.26
CA VAL A 275 -11.30 -6.18 22.47
C VAL A 275 -10.35 -5.16 23.13
N ARG A 276 -10.88 -4.05 23.66
CA ARG A 276 -10.07 -3.04 24.37
C ARG A 276 -9.46 -3.61 25.66
N ILE A 277 -10.24 -4.38 26.44
CA ILE A 277 -9.74 -5.05 27.64
C ILE A 277 -8.65 -6.06 27.28
N LEU A 278 -8.90 -6.91 26.28
CA LEU A 278 -7.91 -7.90 25.82
C LEU A 278 -6.61 -7.22 25.32
N GLY A 279 -6.72 -6.15 24.55
CA GLY A 279 -5.56 -5.39 24.10
C GLY A 279 -4.77 -4.76 25.26
N ALA A 280 -5.48 -4.25 26.28
CA ALA A 280 -4.84 -3.68 27.46
C ALA A 280 -4.07 -4.71 28.31
N ILE A 281 -4.54 -5.98 28.34
CA ILE A 281 -3.90 -7.08 29.05
C ILE A 281 -2.76 -7.70 28.23
N LEU A 282 -3.01 -7.95 26.94
CA LEU A 282 -2.04 -8.65 26.08
C LEU A 282 -0.84 -7.78 25.71
N ASP A 283 -0.98 -6.47 25.62
CA ASP A 283 0.12 -5.56 25.26
C ASP A 283 1.30 -5.63 26.25
N PRO A 284 1.12 -5.48 27.60
CA PRO A 284 2.23 -5.59 28.53
C PRO A 284 2.82 -7.01 28.59
N ILE A 285 2.00 -8.05 28.42
CA ILE A 285 2.46 -9.44 28.34
C ILE A 285 3.33 -9.64 27.11
N GLY A 286 2.90 -9.15 25.95
CA GLY A 286 3.69 -9.20 24.72
C GLY A 286 5.04 -8.51 24.84
N ARG A 287 5.08 -7.32 25.51
CA ARG A 287 6.33 -6.59 25.79
C ARG A 287 7.27 -7.39 26.70
N LEU A 288 6.73 -8.00 27.77
CA LEU A 288 7.51 -8.77 28.71
C LEU A 288 8.16 -10.00 28.08
N PHE A 289 7.39 -10.72 27.26
CA PHE A 289 7.85 -11.98 26.63
C PHE A 289 8.40 -11.78 25.21
N ARG A 290 8.54 -10.53 24.74
CA ARG A 290 8.97 -10.20 23.37
C ARG A 290 8.16 -10.94 22.30
N TRP A 291 6.87 -11.07 22.53
CA TRP A 291 5.91 -11.72 21.66
C TRP A 291 4.95 -10.68 21.08
N GLN A 292 4.64 -10.81 19.76
CA GLN A 292 3.69 -9.94 19.08
C GLN A 292 2.26 -10.43 19.31
N PRO A 293 1.48 -9.80 20.22
CA PRO A 293 0.11 -10.24 20.47
C PRO A 293 -0.79 -9.91 19.28
N PRO A 294 -1.83 -10.74 19.01
CA PRO A 294 -2.80 -10.45 17.96
C PRO A 294 -3.56 -9.15 18.21
N LEU A 295 -3.73 -8.78 19.48
CA LEU A 295 -4.34 -7.53 19.93
C LEU A 295 -3.35 -6.82 20.87
N SER A 296 -2.67 -5.78 20.35
CA SER A 296 -1.92 -4.81 21.15
C SER A 296 -2.76 -3.54 21.32
N ARG A 297 -2.39 -2.66 22.26
CA ARG A 297 -3.05 -1.36 22.44
C ARG A 297 -3.01 -0.53 21.16
N GLU A 298 -1.90 -0.57 20.43
CA GLU A 298 -1.76 0.14 19.15
C GLU A 298 -2.72 -0.42 18.10
N ARG A 299 -2.77 -1.76 17.91
CA ARG A 299 -3.71 -2.39 16.98
C ARG A 299 -5.16 -2.09 17.31
N VAL A 300 -5.53 -2.12 18.60
CA VAL A 300 -6.89 -1.79 19.03
C VAL A 300 -7.25 -0.34 18.72
N ARG A 301 -6.35 0.62 18.98
CA ARG A 301 -6.56 2.03 18.59
C ARG A 301 -6.68 2.16 17.06
N TYR A 302 -5.78 1.54 16.33
CA TYR A 302 -5.80 1.55 14.87
C TYR A 302 -7.13 1.01 14.31
N ILE A 303 -7.68 -0.04 14.91
CA ILE A 303 -8.93 -0.65 14.49
C ILE A 303 -10.16 0.22 14.86
N TYR A 304 -10.24 0.76 16.08
CA TYR A 304 -11.45 1.37 16.60
C TYR A 304 -11.43 2.91 16.67
N ASP A 305 -10.29 3.51 16.78
CA ASP A 305 -10.21 4.96 17.03
C ASP A 305 -9.74 5.73 15.79
N ARG A 306 -8.88 5.14 14.97
CA ARG A 306 -8.41 5.77 13.74
C ARG A 306 -9.50 5.78 12.68
N CYS A 307 -9.83 6.94 12.13
CA CYS A 307 -10.76 7.10 11.03
C CYS A 307 -10.16 8.04 9.98
N VAL A 308 -9.88 7.52 8.79
CA VAL A 308 -9.35 8.28 7.65
C VAL A 308 -10.28 8.05 6.48
N ARG A 309 -11.08 9.05 6.16
CA ARG A 309 -12.02 9.03 5.04
C ARG A 309 -11.53 9.99 3.97
N VAL A 310 -11.50 9.54 2.72
CA VAL A 310 -10.83 10.27 1.64
C VAL A 310 -11.66 10.29 0.36
N ASP A 311 -11.45 11.35 -0.43
CA ASP A 311 -11.99 11.51 -1.78
C ASP A 311 -10.87 11.36 -2.81
N ALA A 312 -11.07 10.47 -3.78
CA ALA A 312 -10.13 10.21 -4.88
C ALA A 312 -10.54 10.91 -6.18
N THR A 313 -11.35 11.96 -6.12
CA THR A 313 -11.85 12.68 -7.30
C THR A 313 -10.71 13.27 -8.13
N LYS A 314 -9.68 13.81 -7.50
CA LYS A 314 -8.51 14.37 -8.18
C LYS A 314 -7.81 13.35 -9.07
N ALA A 315 -7.54 12.14 -8.54
CA ALA A 315 -6.90 11.09 -9.34
C ALA A 315 -7.77 10.68 -10.54
N ARG A 316 -9.09 10.65 -10.39
CA ARG A 316 -10.02 10.35 -11.49
C ARG A 316 -10.01 11.43 -12.55
N GLN A 317 -9.99 12.69 -12.17
CA GLN A 317 -10.06 13.84 -13.10
C GLN A 317 -8.72 14.10 -13.79
N GLU A 318 -7.62 14.18 -13.05
CA GLU A 318 -6.32 14.58 -13.58
C GLU A 318 -5.57 13.41 -14.23
N LEU A 319 -5.61 12.21 -13.63
CA LEU A 319 -4.92 11.04 -14.16
C LEU A 319 -5.78 10.22 -15.13
N GLY A 320 -7.10 10.39 -15.12
CA GLY A 320 -8.04 9.51 -15.80
C GLY A 320 -8.12 8.12 -15.14
N TRP A 321 -7.80 8.03 -13.84
CA TRP A 321 -7.82 6.78 -13.10
C TRP A 321 -9.25 6.25 -12.91
N GLN A 322 -9.48 5.01 -13.32
CA GLN A 322 -10.80 4.37 -13.27
C GLN A 322 -10.69 3.03 -12.53
N PRO A 323 -10.70 3.04 -11.19
CA PRO A 323 -10.67 1.80 -10.43
C PRO A 323 -12.00 1.04 -10.57
N ARG A 324 -11.95 -0.25 -10.38
CA ARG A 324 -13.15 -1.06 -10.18
C ARG A 324 -13.93 -0.57 -8.95
N SER A 325 -15.23 -0.85 -8.92
CA SER A 325 -16.03 -0.53 -7.74
C SER A 325 -15.60 -1.38 -6.54
N LEU A 326 -15.90 -0.92 -5.32
CA LEU A 326 -15.64 -1.66 -4.08
C LEU A 326 -16.22 -3.08 -4.14
N ALA A 327 -17.46 -3.23 -4.61
CA ALA A 327 -18.09 -4.53 -4.75
C ALA A 327 -17.36 -5.44 -5.75
N GLN A 328 -16.87 -4.88 -6.86
CA GLN A 328 -16.07 -5.64 -7.82
C GLN A 328 -14.70 -6.01 -7.23
N THR A 329 -14.05 -5.08 -6.52
CA THR A 329 -12.78 -5.36 -5.82
C THR A 329 -12.91 -6.58 -4.90
N LEU A 330 -13.94 -6.62 -4.06
CA LEU A 330 -14.12 -7.73 -3.12
C LEU A 330 -14.45 -9.06 -3.83
N ARG A 331 -15.24 -9.02 -4.91
CA ARG A 331 -15.50 -10.23 -5.73
C ARG A 331 -14.23 -10.77 -6.38
N ASP A 332 -13.42 -9.90 -6.97
CA ASP A 332 -12.17 -10.30 -7.63
C ASP A 332 -11.18 -10.89 -6.63
N VAL A 333 -11.02 -10.27 -5.45
CA VAL A 333 -10.18 -10.80 -4.36
C VAL A 333 -10.63 -12.20 -3.92
N VAL A 334 -11.96 -12.43 -3.80
CA VAL A 334 -12.48 -13.77 -3.48
C VAL A 334 -12.14 -14.77 -4.58
N ALA A 335 -12.34 -14.40 -5.84
CA ALA A 335 -12.03 -15.27 -6.99
C ALA A 335 -10.53 -15.63 -7.01
N GLU A 336 -9.65 -14.66 -6.84
CA GLU A 336 -8.19 -14.84 -6.80
C GLU A 336 -7.70 -15.72 -5.62
N MET A 337 -8.50 -15.83 -4.54
CA MET A 337 -8.14 -16.65 -3.37
C MET A 337 -8.64 -18.07 -3.46
N VAL A 338 -9.61 -18.34 -4.32
CA VAL A 338 -10.23 -19.67 -4.49
C VAL A 338 -9.59 -20.46 -5.64
N GLU A 339 -8.98 -19.76 -6.62
CA GLU A 339 -8.14 -20.37 -7.65
C GLU A 339 -6.83 -20.93 -7.05
#